data_0ec8278ce22cc8b6793e4d516a2b3864
#
_entry.id   0ec8278ce22cc8b6793e4d516a2b3864
#
_cell.length_a   1.000
_cell.length_b   1.000
_cell.length_c   1.000
_cell.angle_alpha   90.00
_cell.angle_beta   90.00
_cell.angle_gamma   90.00
#
_symmetry.space_group_name_H-M   'P 1'
#
loop_
_entity.id
_entity.type
_entity.pdbx_description
1 polymer ?
#
loop_
_entity_poly.entity_id
_entity_poly.type
_entity_poly.pdbx_seq_one_letter_code
_entity_poly.pdbx_strand_id
1 'polypeptide(L)'
;IYDAVANVVKSWRNLPALHIVRDYHLNEGYLNALASSISEHWAEQGRAEHLLISFHGTPERLRQAGDPYAQQCFATATALAEKLKLSRGDWRVTFQSRFGRAAWLQPYTDKSLEQLANQGVRSVNVICPGFSADCLETLEEIEIQNREVFLRSGGETFHYIPCLNDRQDHILALGIIVEQALAGWL
;
A
#
# COMPACT_ATOMS: atom_id res chain seq x y z
N ILE A 1 7.66 13.43 8.31
CA ILE A 1 8.65 13.99 7.38
C ILE A 1 8.58 15.52 7.39
N TYR A 2 7.41 16.15 7.12
CA TYR A 2 7.25 17.61 7.05
C TYR A 2 7.78 18.32 8.30
N ASP A 3 7.39 17.85 9.48
CA ASP A 3 7.84 18.45 10.77
C ASP A 3 9.36 18.40 10.92
N ALA A 4 9.99 17.28 10.47
CA ALA A 4 11.43 17.13 10.52
C ALA A 4 12.12 18.14 9.59
N VAL A 5 11.64 18.28 8.35
CA VAL A 5 12.15 19.29 7.40
C VAL A 5 11.97 20.71 7.96
N ALA A 6 10.76 21.05 8.42
CA ALA A 6 10.45 22.37 8.99
C ALA A 6 11.34 22.67 10.19
N ASN A 7 11.57 21.70 11.08
CA ASN A 7 12.43 21.86 12.24
C ASN A 7 13.90 22.11 11.90
N VAL A 8 14.38 21.55 10.80
CA VAL A 8 15.75 21.82 10.32
C VAL A 8 15.84 23.20 9.69
N VAL A 9 14.99 23.51 8.72
CA VAL A 9 15.12 24.72 7.90
C VAL A 9 14.79 25.99 8.67
N LYS A 10 13.93 25.96 9.69
CA LYS A 10 13.60 27.14 10.50
C LYS A 10 14.80 27.84 11.15
N SER A 11 15.92 27.13 11.32
CA SER A 11 17.16 27.66 11.87
C SER A 11 18.09 28.26 10.81
N TRP A 12 17.81 28.05 9.53
CA TRP A 12 18.66 28.50 8.44
C TRP A 12 18.43 29.97 8.11
N ARG A 13 19.51 30.71 7.85
CA ARG A 13 19.42 32.11 7.40
C ARG A 13 19.20 32.23 5.89
N ASN A 14 19.75 31.29 5.13
CA ASN A 14 19.56 31.20 3.68
C ASN A 14 18.65 29.97 3.40
N LEU A 15 17.35 30.22 3.28
CA LEU A 15 16.37 29.17 3.01
C LEU A 15 16.42 28.79 1.54
N PRO A 16 16.53 27.49 1.20
CA PRO A 16 16.30 27.04 -0.15
C PRO A 16 14.81 27.17 -0.53
N ALA A 17 14.54 27.27 -1.81
CA ALA A 17 13.17 27.02 -2.26
C ALA A 17 12.84 25.53 -2.03
N LEU A 18 11.70 25.29 -1.38
CA LEU A 18 11.22 23.93 -1.07
C LEU A 18 9.92 23.68 -1.80
N HIS A 19 9.92 22.64 -2.62
CA HIS A 19 8.69 22.12 -3.22
C HIS A 19 8.45 20.70 -2.72
N ILE A 20 7.28 20.46 -2.14
CA ILE A 20 6.95 19.19 -1.53
C ILE A 20 5.74 18.60 -2.28
N VAL A 21 5.93 17.46 -2.92
CA VAL A 21 4.81 16.65 -3.42
C VAL A 21 4.08 16.08 -2.21
N ARG A 22 2.86 16.56 -1.98
CA ARG A 22 2.09 16.21 -0.80
C ARG A 22 1.71 14.74 -0.78
N ASP A 23 1.23 14.24 -1.88
CA ASP A 23 0.81 12.86 -2.09
C ASP A 23 0.67 12.57 -3.60
N TYR A 24 0.62 11.30 -3.97
CA TYR A 24 0.36 10.83 -5.33
C TYR A 24 -0.53 9.59 -5.36
N HIS A 25 -1.29 9.37 -4.31
CA HIS A 25 -2.09 8.16 -4.06
C HIS A 25 -3.15 7.88 -5.14
N LEU A 26 -3.59 8.87 -5.91
CA LEU A 26 -4.50 8.75 -7.06
C LEU A 26 -3.83 9.08 -8.40
N ASN A 27 -2.49 9.16 -8.43
CA ASN A 27 -1.79 9.38 -9.70
C ASN A 27 -2.09 8.24 -10.67
N GLU A 28 -2.51 8.59 -11.89
CA GLU A 28 -2.96 7.62 -12.90
C GLU A 28 -1.84 6.66 -13.33
N GLY A 29 -0.62 7.15 -13.52
CA GLY A 29 0.54 6.32 -13.87
C GLY A 29 0.87 5.30 -12.77
N TYR A 30 0.85 5.75 -11.52
CA TYR A 30 1.06 4.88 -10.37
C TYR A 30 -0.03 3.79 -10.24
N LEU A 31 -1.31 4.15 -10.37
CA LEU A 31 -2.41 3.20 -10.33
C LEU A 31 -2.37 2.22 -11.51
N ASN A 32 -1.94 2.67 -12.70
CA ASN A 32 -1.75 1.79 -13.85
C ASN A 32 -0.61 0.79 -13.62
N ALA A 33 0.51 1.21 -13.06
CA ALA A 33 1.62 0.32 -12.73
C ALA A 33 1.19 -0.77 -11.72
N LEU A 34 0.42 -0.40 -10.68
CA LEU A 34 -0.15 -1.36 -9.73
C LEU A 34 -1.10 -2.35 -10.40
N ALA A 35 -2.02 -1.86 -11.25
CA ALA A 35 -2.98 -2.71 -11.94
C ALA A 35 -2.28 -3.67 -12.93
N SER A 36 -1.24 -3.20 -13.63
CA SER A 36 -0.41 -4.04 -14.52
C SER A 36 0.31 -5.12 -13.73
N SER A 37 0.98 -4.77 -12.63
CA SER A 37 1.68 -5.73 -11.76
C SER A 37 0.75 -6.84 -11.27
N ILE A 38 -0.45 -6.49 -10.80
CA ILE A 38 -1.44 -7.47 -10.35
C ILE A 38 -1.91 -8.34 -11.52
N SER A 39 -2.20 -7.76 -12.68
CA SER A 39 -2.70 -8.48 -13.85
C SER A 39 -1.67 -9.46 -14.41
N GLU A 40 -0.41 -9.07 -14.45
CA GLU A 40 0.72 -9.92 -14.83
C GLU A 40 0.86 -11.11 -13.87
N HIS A 41 0.84 -10.82 -12.56
CA HIS A 41 0.88 -11.86 -11.54
C HIS A 41 -0.28 -12.86 -11.70
N TRP A 42 -1.50 -12.38 -11.95
CA TRP A 42 -2.65 -13.25 -12.20
C TRP A 42 -2.54 -14.07 -13.48
N ALA A 43 -1.90 -13.53 -14.52
CA ALA A 43 -1.66 -14.27 -15.74
C ALA A 43 -0.67 -15.43 -15.54
N GLU A 44 0.32 -15.25 -14.66
CA GLU A 44 1.37 -16.23 -14.38
C GLU A 44 0.97 -17.26 -13.31
N GLN A 45 0.37 -16.81 -12.21
CA GLN A 45 0.11 -17.61 -11.01
C GLN A 45 -1.36 -17.95 -10.80
N GLY A 46 -2.25 -17.36 -11.60
CA GLY A 46 -3.69 -17.45 -11.41
C GLY A 46 -4.23 -16.41 -10.44
N ARG A 47 -5.50 -16.03 -10.64
CA ARG A 47 -6.21 -15.11 -9.76
C ARG A 47 -6.74 -15.85 -8.54
N ALA A 48 -6.39 -15.40 -7.35
CA ALA A 48 -6.94 -15.90 -6.11
C ALA A 48 -8.40 -15.45 -5.90
N GLU A 49 -9.12 -16.12 -5.00
CA GLU A 49 -10.49 -15.79 -4.61
C GLU A 49 -10.61 -14.39 -4.02
N HIS A 50 -9.57 -13.92 -3.33
CA HIS A 50 -9.61 -12.63 -2.65
C HIS A 50 -8.28 -11.87 -2.78
N LEU A 51 -8.36 -10.56 -3.04
CA LEU A 51 -7.23 -9.64 -3.06
C LEU A 51 -7.20 -8.82 -1.77
N LEU A 52 -6.16 -8.96 -0.95
CA LEU A 52 -5.88 -8.04 0.14
C LEU A 52 -4.96 -6.93 -0.34
N ILE A 53 -5.38 -5.68 -0.09
CA ILE A 53 -4.61 -4.48 -0.37
C ILE A 53 -4.16 -3.94 0.97
N SER A 54 -2.93 -4.28 1.35
CA SER A 54 -2.36 -4.00 2.66
C SER A 54 -1.54 -2.72 2.65
N PHE A 55 -1.74 -1.86 3.63
CA PHE A 55 -0.98 -0.64 3.83
C PHE A 55 -0.27 -0.67 5.19
N HIS A 56 0.81 0.08 5.33
CA HIS A 56 1.42 0.26 6.64
C HIS A 56 0.41 0.95 7.58
N GLY A 57 0.17 0.37 8.75
CA GLY A 57 -0.68 0.98 9.75
C GLY A 57 -0.09 2.27 10.32
N THR A 58 -0.95 3.12 10.84
CA THR A 58 -0.56 4.25 11.69
C THR A 58 -1.41 4.27 12.96
N PRO A 59 -0.92 4.88 14.05
CA PRO A 59 -1.72 5.01 15.25
C PRO A 59 -3.04 5.74 15.00
N GLU A 60 -4.15 5.17 15.47
CA GLU A 60 -5.51 5.69 15.27
C GLU A 60 -5.67 7.16 15.70
N ARG A 61 -4.92 7.60 16.70
CA ARG A 61 -4.88 9.00 17.15
C ARG A 61 -4.50 10.00 16.05
N LEU A 62 -3.70 9.59 15.05
CA LEU A 62 -3.32 10.45 13.93
C LEU A 62 -4.51 10.71 13.02
N ARG A 63 -5.29 9.68 12.71
CA ARG A 63 -6.55 9.82 11.95
C ARG A 63 -7.52 10.74 12.67
N GLN A 64 -7.66 10.59 13.99
CA GLN A 64 -8.50 11.47 14.82
C GLN A 64 -8.00 12.91 14.85
N ALA A 65 -6.70 13.13 14.69
CA ALA A 65 -6.09 14.45 14.56
C ALA A 65 -6.17 15.05 13.14
N GLY A 66 -6.83 14.38 12.20
CA GLY A 66 -7.05 14.87 10.84
C GLY A 66 -6.01 14.42 9.81
N ASP A 67 -5.17 13.41 10.12
CA ASP A 67 -4.26 12.83 9.14
C ASP A 67 -5.06 12.14 8.02
N PRO A 68 -4.88 12.51 6.73
CA PRO A 68 -5.64 11.99 5.61
C PRO A 68 -5.22 10.58 5.18
N TYR A 69 -4.14 10.03 5.72
CA TYR A 69 -3.51 8.79 5.24
C TYR A 69 -4.49 7.62 5.10
N ALA A 70 -5.32 7.37 6.11
CA ALA A 70 -6.30 6.28 6.05
C ALA A 70 -7.28 6.45 4.88
N GLN A 71 -7.77 7.68 4.65
CA GLN A 71 -8.66 7.99 3.53
C GLN A 71 -7.97 7.80 2.18
N GLN A 72 -6.70 8.20 2.07
CA GLN A 72 -5.87 8.01 0.88
C GLN A 72 -5.65 6.52 0.57
N CYS A 73 -5.38 5.68 1.58
CA CYS A 73 -5.28 4.23 1.42
C CYS A 73 -6.58 3.62 0.84
N PHE A 74 -7.73 4.00 1.40
CA PHE A 74 -9.02 3.53 0.88
C PHE A 74 -9.29 4.04 -0.54
N ALA A 75 -8.94 5.29 -0.85
CA ALA A 75 -9.09 5.86 -2.19
C ALA A 75 -8.23 5.13 -3.23
N THR A 76 -6.94 4.87 -2.92
CA THR A 76 -6.05 4.07 -3.77
C THR A 76 -6.63 2.68 -4.04
N ALA A 77 -7.06 1.99 -2.97
CA ALA A 77 -7.59 0.64 -3.09
C ALA A 77 -8.88 0.59 -3.92
N THR A 78 -9.77 1.57 -3.73
CA THR A 78 -11.01 1.68 -4.51
C THR A 78 -10.70 1.91 -6.00
N ALA A 79 -9.85 2.87 -6.32
CA ALA A 79 -9.45 3.16 -7.70
C ALA A 79 -8.76 1.95 -8.36
N LEU A 80 -7.93 1.21 -7.61
CA LEU A 80 -7.29 0.00 -8.07
C LEU A 80 -8.31 -1.12 -8.34
N ALA A 81 -9.26 -1.34 -7.44
CA ALA A 81 -10.33 -2.31 -7.62
C ALA A 81 -11.22 -2.00 -8.83
N GLU A 82 -11.52 -0.73 -9.08
CA GLU A 82 -12.25 -0.28 -10.26
C GLU A 82 -11.47 -0.58 -11.56
N LYS A 83 -10.16 -0.28 -11.61
CA LYS A 83 -9.30 -0.58 -12.75
C LYS A 83 -9.24 -2.09 -13.04
N LEU A 84 -9.18 -2.91 -12.01
CA LEU A 84 -9.16 -4.37 -12.11
C LEU A 84 -10.54 -5.00 -12.27
N LYS A 85 -11.62 -4.18 -12.28
CA LYS A 85 -13.02 -4.61 -12.38
C LYS A 85 -13.38 -5.67 -11.32
N LEU A 86 -12.94 -5.44 -10.08
CA LEU A 86 -13.22 -6.32 -8.95
C LEU A 86 -14.62 -6.08 -8.39
N SER A 87 -15.32 -7.16 -8.04
CA SER A 87 -16.56 -7.07 -7.28
C SER A 87 -16.28 -6.72 -5.82
N ARG A 88 -17.24 -6.09 -5.15
CA ARG A 88 -17.07 -5.58 -3.78
C ARG A 88 -16.66 -6.63 -2.75
N GLY A 89 -16.97 -7.90 -3.00
CA GLY A 89 -16.62 -9.01 -2.13
C GLY A 89 -15.23 -9.63 -2.39
N ASP A 90 -14.60 -9.27 -3.51
CA ASP A 90 -13.36 -9.92 -3.99
C ASP A 90 -12.09 -9.28 -3.44
N TRP A 91 -12.20 -8.19 -2.70
CA TRP A 91 -11.04 -7.47 -2.18
C TRP A 91 -11.30 -6.79 -0.83
N ARG A 92 -10.23 -6.47 -0.12
CA ARG A 92 -10.28 -5.80 1.19
C ARG A 92 -9.06 -4.94 1.43
N VAL A 93 -9.26 -3.74 2.00
CA VAL A 93 -8.17 -2.93 2.57
C VAL A 93 -7.82 -3.47 3.95
N THR A 94 -6.54 -3.57 4.23
CA THR A 94 -6.01 -3.97 5.54
C THR A 94 -4.81 -3.11 5.92
N PHE A 95 -4.43 -3.13 7.22
CA PHE A 95 -3.30 -2.41 7.75
C PHE A 95 -2.36 -3.35 8.51
N GLN A 96 -1.07 -3.25 8.19
CA GLN A 96 0.01 -4.08 8.74
C GLN A 96 0.92 -3.29 9.69
N SER A 97 1.95 -3.94 10.22
CA SER A 97 3.10 -3.35 10.92
C SER A 97 2.73 -2.57 12.19
N ARG A 98 1.68 -3.02 12.89
CA ARG A 98 1.37 -2.46 14.19
C ARG A 98 2.37 -2.89 15.24
N PHE A 99 2.74 -1.97 16.13
CA PHE A 99 3.57 -2.33 17.25
C PHE A 99 3.20 -1.54 18.53
N GLY A 100 3.62 -2.07 19.69
CA GLY A 100 3.31 -1.46 20.98
C GLY A 100 1.84 -1.62 21.40
N ARG A 101 1.38 -0.80 22.36
CA ARG A 101 0.06 -0.92 23.00
C ARG A 101 -1.00 0.06 22.48
N ALA A 102 -0.63 0.97 21.60
CA ALA A 102 -1.56 1.94 21.04
C ALA A 102 -2.58 1.26 20.11
N ALA A 103 -3.75 1.86 19.94
CA ALA A 103 -4.68 1.46 18.88
C ALA A 103 -4.15 1.95 17.53
N TRP A 104 -4.17 1.08 16.54
CA TRP A 104 -3.72 1.33 15.17
C TRP A 104 -4.88 1.24 14.20
N LEU A 105 -4.70 1.77 12.98
CA LEU A 105 -5.69 1.64 11.91
C LEU A 105 -6.09 0.19 11.68
N GLN A 106 -7.37 -0.02 11.41
CA GLN A 106 -7.97 -1.34 11.19
C GLN A 106 -8.71 -1.37 9.84
N PRO A 107 -9.00 -2.59 9.31
CA PRO A 107 -8.76 -3.92 9.87
C PRO A 107 -7.28 -4.34 9.78
N TYR A 108 -6.81 -5.14 10.72
CA TYR A 108 -5.43 -5.67 10.71
C TYR A 108 -5.27 -6.79 9.68
N THR A 109 -4.12 -6.83 8.99
CA THR A 109 -3.86 -7.78 7.90
C THR A 109 -3.88 -9.23 8.40
N ASP A 110 -3.14 -9.55 9.47
CA ASP A 110 -3.11 -10.87 10.09
C ASP A 110 -4.50 -11.36 10.50
N LYS A 111 -5.30 -10.49 11.13
CA LYS A 111 -6.67 -10.83 11.57
C LYS A 111 -7.64 -10.98 10.41
N SER A 112 -7.45 -10.21 9.35
CA SER A 112 -8.26 -10.34 8.14
C SER A 112 -7.99 -11.64 7.40
N LEU A 113 -6.74 -12.07 7.32
CA LEU A 113 -6.34 -13.36 6.75
C LEU A 113 -6.91 -14.54 7.54
N GLU A 114 -6.77 -14.51 8.87
CA GLU A 114 -7.37 -15.50 9.77
C GLU A 114 -8.89 -15.60 9.56
N GLN A 115 -9.57 -14.45 9.51
CA GLN A 115 -11.01 -14.38 9.28
C GLN A 115 -11.43 -14.95 7.94
N LEU A 116 -10.72 -14.59 6.84
CA LEU A 116 -11.03 -15.06 5.49
C LEU A 116 -10.89 -16.58 5.39
N ALA A 117 -9.79 -17.15 5.90
CA ALA A 117 -9.59 -18.58 5.93
C ALA A 117 -10.69 -19.32 6.72
N ASN A 118 -11.07 -18.80 7.89
CA ASN A 118 -12.15 -19.34 8.71
C ASN A 118 -13.54 -19.22 8.04
N GLN A 119 -13.72 -18.27 7.12
CA GLN A 119 -14.92 -18.12 6.29
C GLN A 119 -14.93 -19.03 5.06
N GLY A 120 -13.88 -19.82 4.85
CA GLY A 120 -13.77 -20.78 3.76
C GLY A 120 -13.04 -20.26 2.52
N VAL A 121 -12.47 -19.04 2.54
CA VAL A 121 -11.58 -18.56 1.47
C VAL A 121 -10.31 -19.39 1.46
N ARG A 122 -10.01 -20.02 0.33
CA ARG A 122 -8.87 -20.94 0.18
C ARG A 122 -7.66 -20.30 -0.47
N SER A 123 -7.84 -19.23 -1.24
CA SER A 123 -6.73 -18.57 -1.91
C SER A 123 -6.80 -17.04 -1.77
N VAL A 124 -5.63 -16.43 -1.50
CA VAL A 124 -5.50 -14.98 -1.42
C VAL A 124 -4.27 -14.49 -2.19
N ASN A 125 -4.42 -13.32 -2.81
CA ASN A 125 -3.28 -12.51 -3.24
C ASN A 125 -3.16 -11.31 -2.29
N VAL A 126 -1.94 -10.90 -1.95
CA VAL A 126 -1.69 -9.73 -1.11
C VAL A 126 -0.73 -8.78 -1.84
N ILE A 127 -1.10 -7.50 -1.90
CA ILE A 127 -0.26 -6.43 -2.44
C ILE A 127 -0.13 -5.30 -1.43
N CYS A 128 1.01 -4.61 -1.43
CA CYS A 128 1.34 -3.53 -0.50
C CYS A 128 1.57 -2.19 -1.22
N PRO A 129 0.52 -1.47 -1.69
CA PRO A 129 0.70 -0.25 -2.48
C PRO A 129 1.40 0.89 -1.74
N GLY A 130 1.33 0.94 -0.41
CA GLY A 130 2.01 1.95 0.40
C GLY A 130 3.53 1.85 0.41
N PHE A 131 4.09 0.80 -0.21
CA PHE A 131 5.52 0.56 -0.30
C PHE A 131 5.98 0.65 -1.77
N SER A 132 6.88 1.58 -2.06
CA SER A 132 7.45 1.74 -3.41
C SER A 132 8.42 0.62 -3.77
N ALA A 133 9.08 0.04 -2.76
CA ALA A 133 10.02 -1.07 -2.90
C ALA A 133 9.82 -2.08 -1.77
N ASP A 134 10.20 -3.32 -2.03
CA ASP A 134 10.16 -4.38 -1.03
C ASP A 134 11.12 -4.10 0.12
N CYS A 135 10.69 -4.47 1.32
CA CYS A 135 11.39 -4.26 2.58
C CYS A 135 11.01 -5.37 3.58
N LEU A 136 11.46 -5.28 4.83
CA LEU A 136 11.14 -6.28 5.86
C LEU A 136 9.63 -6.38 6.11
N GLU A 137 8.92 -5.26 6.06
CA GLU A 137 7.47 -5.21 6.27
C GLU A 137 6.69 -5.87 5.14
N THR A 138 7.28 -6.06 3.97
CA THR A 138 6.65 -6.76 2.85
C THR A 138 7.11 -8.19 2.71
N LEU A 139 8.42 -8.44 2.76
CA LEU A 139 8.98 -9.78 2.52
C LEU A 139 8.90 -10.67 3.76
N GLU A 140 9.18 -10.14 4.97
CA GLU A 140 9.12 -10.95 6.17
C GLU A 140 7.72 -10.92 6.78
N GLU A 141 7.14 -9.74 7.03
CA GLU A 141 5.85 -9.66 7.70
C GLU A 141 4.72 -10.19 6.82
N ILE A 142 4.63 -9.77 5.54
CA ILE A 142 3.53 -10.19 4.66
C ILE A 142 3.81 -11.55 4.03
N GLU A 143 4.91 -11.69 3.30
CA GLU A 143 5.14 -12.89 2.51
C GLU A 143 5.44 -14.13 3.37
N ILE A 144 6.11 -13.98 4.51
CA ILE A 144 6.44 -15.11 5.39
C ILE A 144 5.42 -15.23 6.52
N GLN A 145 5.35 -14.25 7.42
CA GLN A 145 4.56 -14.38 8.66
C GLN A 145 3.05 -14.40 8.38
N ASN A 146 2.54 -13.49 7.56
CA ASN A 146 1.11 -13.44 7.25
C ASN A 146 0.66 -14.61 6.35
N ARG A 147 1.54 -15.11 5.48
CA ARG A 147 1.31 -16.39 4.77
C ARG A 147 1.11 -17.54 5.76
N GLU A 148 1.98 -17.66 6.76
CA GLU A 148 1.82 -18.70 7.78
C GLU A 148 0.50 -18.57 8.55
N VAL A 149 0.09 -17.36 8.89
CA VAL A 149 -1.20 -17.09 9.56
C VAL A 149 -2.35 -17.62 8.69
N PHE A 150 -2.37 -17.29 7.40
CA PHE A 150 -3.43 -17.72 6.49
C PHE A 150 -3.50 -19.24 6.34
N LEU A 151 -2.34 -19.87 6.08
CA LEU A 151 -2.27 -21.33 5.89
C LEU A 151 -2.64 -22.10 7.17
N ARG A 152 -2.17 -21.65 8.33
CA ARG A 152 -2.53 -22.27 9.63
C ARG A 152 -4.02 -22.11 9.97
N SER A 153 -4.67 -21.08 9.45
CA SER A 153 -6.10 -20.83 9.65
C SER A 153 -7.01 -21.59 8.68
N GLY A 154 -6.43 -22.42 7.79
CA GLY A 154 -7.16 -23.26 6.85
C GLY A 154 -7.20 -22.74 5.41
N GLY A 155 -6.46 -21.68 5.08
CA GLY A 155 -6.17 -21.29 3.70
C GLY A 155 -5.25 -22.30 3.01
N GLU A 156 -5.23 -22.30 1.69
CA GLU A 156 -4.46 -23.26 0.89
C GLU A 156 -3.38 -22.57 0.05
N THR A 157 -3.68 -21.43 -0.52
CA THR A 157 -2.78 -20.71 -1.42
C THR A 157 -2.66 -19.24 -1.04
N PHE A 158 -1.46 -18.80 -0.79
CA PHE A 158 -1.13 -17.40 -0.51
C PHE A 158 -0.02 -16.94 -1.44
N HIS A 159 -0.29 -15.91 -2.22
CA HIS A 159 0.72 -15.28 -3.06
C HIS A 159 0.87 -13.80 -2.68
N TYR A 160 2.10 -13.42 -2.36
CA TYR A 160 2.50 -12.03 -2.26
C TYR A 160 2.81 -11.50 -3.66
N ILE A 161 2.23 -10.35 -4.01
CA ILE A 161 2.55 -9.63 -5.25
C ILE A 161 3.62 -8.60 -4.89
N PRO A 162 4.85 -8.70 -5.44
CA PRO A 162 5.95 -7.80 -5.10
C PRO A 162 5.58 -6.33 -5.27
N CYS A 163 6.19 -5.47 -4.47
CA CYS A 163 6.12 -4.03 -4.66
C CYS A 163 6.58 -3.65 -6.08
N LEU A 164 6.26 -2.44 -6.49
CA LEU A 164 6.61 -2.00 -7.84
C LEU A 164 8.13 -1.92 -8.10
N ASN A 165 8.93 -1.74 -7.04
CA ASN A 165 10.39 -1.73 -7.13
C ASN A 165 10.88 -0.83 -8.30
N ASP A 166 11.77 -1.34 -9.13
CA ASP A 166 12.36 -0.67 -10.30
C ASP A 166 11.62 -0.93 -11.63
N ARG A 167 10.34 -1.37 -11.55
CA ARG A 167 9.51 -1.54 -12.74
C ARG A 167 9.52 -0.27 -13.60
N GLN A 168 9.65 -0.46 -14.91
CA GLN A 168 9.75 0.65 -15.86
C GLN A 168 8.54 1.59 -15.81
N ASP A 169 7.32 1.04 -15.72
CA ASP A 169 6.08 1.82 -15.62
C ASP A 169 5.98 2.61 -14.30
N HIS A 170 6.48 2.06 -13.20
CA HIS A 170 6.59 2.76 -11.92
C HIS A 170 7.59 3.91 -11.98
N ILE A 171 8.79 3.67 -12.49
CA ILE A 171 9.83 4.70 -12.64
C ILE A 171 9.35 5.85 -13.55
N LEU A 172 8.66 5.53 -14.64
CA LEU A 172 8.05 6.54 -15.51
C LEU A 172 6.99 7.37 -14.78
N ALA A 173 6.10 6.71 -14.00
CA ALA A 173 5.10 7.42 -13.21
C ALA A 173 5.74 8.38 -12.19
N LEU A 174 6.76 7.93 -11.47
CA LEU A 174 7.51 8.78 -10.52
C LEU A 174 8.21 9.93 -11.24
N GLY A 175 8.81 9.68 -12.42
CA GLY A 175 9.42 10.71 -13.25
C GLY A 175 8.44 11.82 -13.63
N ILE A 176 7.24 11.47 -14.10
CA ILE A 176 6.18 12.43 -14.44
C ILE A 176 5.76 13.25 -13.22
N ILE A 177 5.61 12.62 -12.04
CA ILE A 177 5.27 13.34 -10.80
C ILE A 177 6.35 14.37 -10.45
N VAL A 178 7.63 14.00 -10.60
CA VAL A 178 8.76 14.91 -10.37
C VAL A 178 8.79 16.05 -11.38
N GLU A 179 8.61 15.76 -12.68
CA GLU A 179 8.55 16.77 -13.74
C GLU A 179 7.43 17.78 -13.49
N GLN A 180 6.23 17.31 -13.14
CA GLN A 180 5.10 18.17 -12.80
C GLN A 180 5.41 19.06 -11.58
N ALA A 181 6.09 18.51 -10.57
CA ALA A 181 6.49 19.28 -9.40
C ALA A 181 7.56 20.35 -9.73
N LEU A 182 8.37 20.14 -10.76
CA LEU A 182 9.42 21.06 -11.20
C LEU A 182 8.96 22.06 -12.27
N ALA A 183 7.75 21.95 -12.81
CA ALA A 183 7.26 22.73 -13.95
C ALA A 183 7.29 24.26 -13.75
N GLY A 184 7.38 24.75 -12.51
CA GLY A 184 7.54 26.18 -12.18
C GLY A 184 9.00 26.61 -11.94
N TRP A 185 9.98 25.71 -12.07
CA TRP A 185 11.41 25.95 -11.76
C TRP A 185 12.30 25.84 -13.00
N LEU A 186 11.76 25.28 -14.07
CA LEU A 186 12.36 25.16 -15.39
C LEU A 186 11.67 26.15 -16.34
#